data_2c70ba75c7aa4f92525c045fb01b4fd9
#
_entry.id   2c70ba75c7aa4f92525c045fb01b4fd9
#
_cell.length_a   1.000
_cell.length_b   1.000
_cell.length_c   1.000
_cell.angle_alpha   90.00
_cell.angle_beta   90.00
_cell.angle_gamma   90.00
#
_symmetry.space_group_name_H-M   'P 1'
#
loop_
_entity.id
_entity.type
_entity.pdbx_description
1 polymer ?
#
loop_
_entity_poly.entity_id
_entity_poly.type
_entity_poly.pdbx_seq_one_letter_code
_entity_poly.pdbx_strand_id
1 'polypeptide(L)'
;MFFNKTKTFDVVDLIPDHLRSGLAISDNKLCISSAIKAEPIVLEVYNDLLAQRVVSSFELYKPTVFADKFSHNTLSSAQIMNEIQNFAIDVWQEAFKQKASDIHVKDMGAYGLIRFRIDGMLGDYKIIEAYRVRELIRTIYSTMCGNGDTGFSYRIRQDARIINDNYLPKGMHSSRVHIEPTEKKDSPEGIGSCLYARLLYDIIKAAGSLENRLAKLGFLDSQVETVKYLTTRTGLNIISGPTGHGKSTALKHILECMREQNPQKAFMSVED
;
A
#
# COMPACT_ATOMS: atom_id res chain seq x y z
N MET A 1 -37.79 6.96 -28.65
CA MET A 1 -37.34 8.22 -27.97
C MET A 1 -36.28 7.83 -26.96
N PHE A 2 -35.02 7.77 -27.39
CA PHE A 2 -33.91 7.39 -26.53
C PHE A 2 -33.24 8.66 -26.03
N PHE A 3 -33.36 8.92 -24.73
CA PHE A 3 -32.62 9.98 -24.08
C PHE A 3 -31.17 9.54 -23.90
N ASN A 4 -30.27 10.09 -24.71
CA ASN A 4 -28.85 10.07 -24.50
C ASN A 4 -28.54 10.86 -23.21
N LYS A 5 -28.17 10.18 -22.13
CA LYS A 5 -27.50 10.81 -20.99
C LYS A 5 -26.08 11.18 -21.45
N THR A 6 -25.90 12.40 -21.89
CA THR A 6 -24.58 13.05 -22.00
C THR A 6 -23.97 13.02 -20.60
N LYS A 7 -22.91 12.21 -20.40
CA LYS A 7 -22.01 12.36 -19.27
C LYS A 7 -21.39 13.76 -19.38
N THR A 8 -21.81 14.68 -18.53
CA THR A 8 -21.09 15.91 -18.27
C THR A 8 -19.77 15.52 -17.61
N PHE A 9 -18.70 15.43 -18.40
CA PHE A 9 -17.34 15.37 -17.86
C PHE A 9 -17.09 16.71 -17.18
N ASP A 10 -16.72 16.67 -15.92
CA ASP A 10 -16.27 17.87 -15.21
C ASP A 10 -14.97 18.31 -15.91
N VAL A 11 -14.88 19.56 -16.32
CA VAL A 11 -13.72 20.11 -17.08
C VAL A 11 -12.42 19.94 -16.29
N VAL A 12 -12.53 19.79 -14.97
CA VAL A 12 -11.42 19.53 -14.04
C VAL A 12 -10.80 18.13 -14.29
N ASP A 13 -11.56 17.16 -14.77
CA ASP A 13 -11.07 15.80 -15.02
C ASP A 13 -10.15 15.70 -16.26
N LEU A 14 -10.10 16.76 -17.07
CA LEU A 14 -9.21 16.84 -18.24
C LEU A 14 -7.78 17.28 -17.90
N ILE A 15 -7.58 17.82 -16.71
CA ILE A 15 -6.23 18.18 -16.22
C ILE A 15 -5.72 17.04 -15.33
N PRO A 16 -4.54 16.46 -15.64
CA PRO A 16 -3.90 15.48 -14.78
C PRO A 16 -3.79 15.99 -13.34
N ASP A 17 -4.14 15.16 -12.36
CA ASP A 17 -4.21 15.53 -10.94
C ASP A 17 -2.93 16.24 -10.43
N HIS A 18 -1.77 15.77 -10.86
CA HIS A 18 -0.47 16.32 -10.44
C HIS A 18 -0.20 17.72 -10.98
N LEU A 19 -0.90 18.16 -12.01
CA LEU A 19 -0.76 19.50 -12.59
C LEU A 19 -1.83 20.47 -12.08
N ARG A 20 -2.85 20.00 -11.38
CA ARG A 20 -3.95 20.82 -10.86
C ARG A 20 -3.50 21.91 -9.87
N SER A 21 -2.35 21.75 -9.23
CA SER A 21 -1.75 22.80 -8.39
C SER A 21 -1.17 23.97 -9.18
N GLY A 22 -0.99 23.80 -10.49
CA GLY A 22 -0.42 24.82 -11.37
C GLY A 22 -1.18 25.04 -12.67
N LEU A 23 -2.22 24.25 -12.95
CA LEU A 23 -3.11 24.37 -14.10
C LEU A 23 -4.57 24.47 -13.65
N ALA A 24 -5.31 25.37 -14.27
CA ALA A 24 -6.76 25.50 -14.11
C ALA A 24 -7.39 25.89 -15.44
N ILE A 25 -8.68 25.57 -15.65
CA ILE A 25 -9.42 26.03 -16.81
C ILE A 25 -10.47 27.04 -16.33
N SER A 26 -10.42 28.24 -16.91
CA SER A 26 -11.38 29.31 -16.65
C SER A 26 -11.64 30.11 -17.92
N ASP A 27 -12.90 30.42 -18.18
CA ASP A 27 -13.32 31.25 -19.32
C ASP A 27 -12.76 30.77 -20.67
N ASN A 28 -12.77 29.44 -20.90
CA ASN A 28 -12.25 28.81 -22.11
C ASN A 28 -10.75 29.03 -22.33
N LYS A 29 -9.99 29.28 -21.26
CA LYS A 29 -8.55 29.44 -21.28
C LYS A 29 -7.89 28.47 -20.32
N LEU A 30 -6.70 27.99 -20.68
CA LEU A 30 -5.81 27.26 -19.75
C LEU A 30 -5.02 28.27 -18.94
N CYS A 31 -5.30 28.37 -17.65
CA CYS A 31 -4.56 29.19 -16.71
C CYS A 31 -3.37 28.41 -16.18
N ILE A 32 -2.16 28.94 -16.36
CA ILE A 32 -0.91 28.26 -16.06
C ILE A 32 -0.15 29.07 -15.00
N SER A 33 0.24 28.42 -13.90
CA SER A 33 1.19 28.99 -12.97
C SER A 33 2.58 29.10 -13.61
N SER A 34 3.22 30.25 -13.50
CA SER A 34 4.57 30.43 -14.05
C SER A 34 5.64 29.52 -13.40
N ALA A 35 5.32 28.88 -12.29
CA ALA A 35 6.19 27.90 -11.66
C ALA A 35 6.39 26.64 -12.52
N ILE A 36 5.37 26.22 -13.28
CA ILE A 36 5.38 24.98 -14.08
C ILE A 36 5.38 25.22 -15.59
N LYS A 37 5.43 26.47 -16.04
CA LYS A 37 5.32 26.84 -17.47
C LYS A 37 6.36 26.18 -18.38
N ALA A 38 7.49 25.76 -17.83
CA ALA A 38 8.60 25.17 -18.58
C ALA A 38 8.53 23.62 -18.62
N GLU A 39 7.55 23.01 -17.96
CA GLU A 39 7.38 21.55 -18.00
C GLU A 39 6.83 21.11 -19.34
N PRO A 40 7.47 20.17 -20.06
CA PRO A 40 7.04 19.71 -21.38
C PRO A 40 5.59 19.22 -21.40
N ILE A 41 5.14 18.55 -20.33
CA ILE A 41 3.80 18.01 -20.18
C ILE A 41 2.72 19.12 -20.17
N VAL A 42 3.05 20.34 -19.75
CA VAL A 42 2.11 21.48 -19.77
C VAL A 42 1.74 21.84 -21.21
N LEU A 43 2.70 21.74 -22.12
CA LEU A 43 2.46 21.99 -23.55
C LEU A 43 1.63 20.88 -24.19
N GLU A 44 1.86 19.62 -23.80
CA GLU A 44 1.04 18.49 -24.26
C GLU A 44 -0.41 18.64 -23.81
N VAL A 45 -0.63 18.90 -22.52
CA VAL A 45 -1.98 19.15 -21.97
C VAL A 45 -2.67 20.32 -22.68
N TYR A 46 -1.94 21.41 -22.93
CA TYR A 46 -2.50 22.55 -23.67
C TYR A 46 -2.92 22.16 -25.09
N ASN A 47 -2.08 21.46 -25.84
CA ASN A 47 -2.39 21.02 -27.19
C ASN A 47 -3.57 20.06 -27.26
N ASP A 48 -3.67 19.13 -26.31
CA ASP A 48 -4.78 18.20 -26.21
C ASP A 48 -6.11 18.91 -25.93
N LEU A 49 -6.10 19.86 -24.98
CA LEU A 49 -7.28 20.66 -24.65
C LEU A 49 -7.69 21.58 -25.79
N LEU A 50 -6.73 22.10 -26.55
CA LEU A 50 -6.96 22.90 -27.75
C LEU A 50 -7.57 22.07 -28.86
N ALA A 51 -7.05 20.86 -29.12
CA ALA A 51 -7.56 19.91 -30.11
C ALA A 51 -9.00 19.48 -29.79
N GLN A 52 -9.30 19.27 -28.50
CA GLN A 52 -10.64 18.95 -28.02
C GLN A 52 -11.60 20.16 -27.96
N ARG A 53 -11.12 21.36 -28.30
CA ARG A 53 -11.86 22.63 -28.24
C ARG A 53 -12.37 23.00 -26.84
N VAL A 54 -11.72 22.53 -25.82
CA VAL A 54 -12.00 22.83 -24.40
C VAL A 54 -11.48 24.22 -24.04
N VAL A 55 -10.31 24.56 -24.58
CA VAL A 55 -9.71 25.88 -24.42
C VAL A 55 -9.39 26.51 -25.78
N SER A 56 -9.31 27.83 -25.85
CA SER A 56 -8.97 28.58 -27.05
C SER A 56 -7.60 29.28 -26.95
N SER A 57 -7.10 29.45 -25.75
CA SER A 57 -5.84 30.12 -25.46
C SER A 57 -5.33 29.75 -24.07
N PHE A 58 -4.15 30.24 -23.70
CA PHE A 58 -3.64 30.12 -22.33
C PHE A 58 -3.32 31.48 -21.73
N GLU A 59 -3.22 31.53 -20.40
CA GLU A 59 -2.85 32.72 -19.63
C GLU A 59 -1.90 32.32 -18.51
N LEU A 60 -0.83 33.11 -18.33
CA LEU A 60 0.19 32.89 -17.32
C LEU A 60 -0.06 33.70 -16.05
N TYR A 61 0.01 33.09 -14.91
CA TYR A 61 -0.15 33.73 -13.61
C TYR A 61 1.11 33.55 -12.76
N LYS A 62 1.44 34.55 -11.94
CA LYS A 62 2.44 34.37 -10.87
C LYS A 62 1.93 33.33 -9.89
N PRO A 63 2.80 32.50 -9.28
CA PRO A 63 2.36 31.40 -8.42
C PRO A 63 1.43 31.82 -7.29
N THR A 64 1.70 32.97 -6.66
CA THR A 64 0.86 33.53 -5.58
C THR A 64 -0.53 33.92 -6.09
N VAL A 65 -0.60 34.60 -7.24
CA VAL A 65 -1.85 35.07 -7.85
C VAL A 65 -2.66 33.87 -8.37
N PHE A 66 -1.99 32.84 -8.90
CA PHE A 66 -2.62 31.60 -9.33
C PHE A 66 -3.26 30.89 -8.12
N ALA A 67 -2.51 30.72 -7.04
CA ALA A 67 -3.01 30.12 -5.82
C ALA A 67 -4.24 30.87 -5.26
N ASP A 68 -4.19 32.20 -5.16
CA ASP A 68 -5.30 32.99 -4.64
C ASP A 68 -6.57 32.90 -5.52
N LYS A 69 -6.39 32.85 -6.86
CA LYS A 69 -7.51 32.87 -7.80
C LYS A 69 -8.16 31.50 -7.98
N PHE A 70 -7.37 30.43 -7.91
CA PHE A 70 -7.78 29.06 -8.21
C PHE A 70 -7.74 28.10 -7.01
N SER A 71 -7.49 28.62 -5.79
CA SER A 71 -7.43 27.83 -4.55
C SER A 71 -8.72 27.06 -4.22
N HIS A 72 -9.84 27.42 -4.81
CA HIS A 72 -11.10 26.70 -4.64
C HIS A 72 -11.16 25.36 -5.41
N ASN A 73 -10.24 25.12 -6.36
CA ASN A 73 -10.14 23.87 -7.13
C ASN A 73 -8.90 23.04 -6.80
N THR A 74 -8.01 23.53 -5.95
CA THR A 74 -6.90 22.76 -5.43
C THR A 74 -7.32 22.12 -4.12
N LEU A 75 -7.37 20.80 -4.09
CA LEU A 75 -7.45 20.06 -2.84
C LEU A 75 -6.35 20.60 -1.92
N SER A 76 -6.68 20.94 -0.69
CA SER A 76 -5.66 21.33 0.29
C SER A 76 -4.67 20.17 0.43
N SER A 77 -3.42 20.46 0.80
CA SER A 77 -2.41 19.41 1.07
C SER A 77 -2.93 18.36 2.06
N ALA A 78 -3.80 18.74 2.98
CA ALA A 78 -4.49 17.82 3.89
C ALA A 78 -5.52 16.93 3.17
N GLN A 79 -6.23 17.44 2.18
CA GLN A 79 -7.20 16.64 1.39
C GLN A 79 -6.48 15.65 0.47
N ILE A 80 -5.39 16.07 -0.18
CA ILE A 80 -4.55 15.18 -0.99
C ILE A 80 -3.95 14.07 -0.12
N MET A 81 -3.48 14.41 1.07
CA MET A 81 -2.95 13.44 2.02
C MET A 81 -4.01 12.42 2.45
N ASN A 82 -5.25 12.88 2.70
CA ASN A 82 -6.37 12.01 3.03
C ASN A 82 -6.76 11.09 1.84
N GLU A 83 -6.74 11.58 0.61
CA GLU A 83 -7.02 10.77 -0.58
C GLU A 83 -5.98 9.67 -0.79
N ILE A 84 -4.69 10.02 -0.68
CA ILE A 84 -3.60 9.04 -0.82
C ILE A 84 -3.64 8.01 0.32
N GLN A 85 -3.96 8.45 1.53
CA GLN A 85 -4.12 7.55 2.67
C GLN A 85 -5.31 6.60 2.49
N ASN A 86 -6.45 7.10 2.04
CA ASN A 86 -7.61 6.28 1.72
C ASN A 86 -7.29 5.29 0.59
N PHE A 87 -6.59 5.73 -0.44
CA PHE A 87 -6.12 4.84 -1.50
C PHE A 87 -5.18 3.75 -0.97
N ALA A 88 -4.28 4.08 -0.04
CA ALA A 88 -3.45 3.07 0.62
C ALA A 88 -4.32 2.05 1.37
N ILE A 89 -5.30 2.50 2.16
CA ILE A 89 -6.23 1.62 2.88
C ILE A 89 -6.96 0.69 1.90
N ASP A 90 -7.46 1.22 0.78
CA ASP A 90 -8.13 0.42 -0.26
C ASP A 90 -7.21 -0.66 -0.86
N VAL A 91 -5.93 -0.35 -1.07
CA VAL A 91 -4.93 -1.32 -1.54
C VAL A 91 -4.77 -2.46 -0.53
N TRP A 92 -4.69 -2.16 0.78
CA TRP A 92 -4.61 -3.20 1.83
C TRP A 92 -5.89 -4.02 1.94
N GLN A 93 -7.05 -3.38 1.82
CA GLN A 93 -8.34 -4.08 1.82
C GLN A 93 -8.47 -5.04 0.64
N GLU A 94 -8.08 -4.60 -0.55
CA GLU A 94 -8.15 -5.45 -1.75
C GLU A 94 -7.15 -6.61 -1.68
N ALA A 95 -5.92 -6.36 -1.23
CA ALA A 95 -4.93 -7.41 -1.00
C ALA A 95 -5.42 -8.44 0.03
N PHE A 96 -6.10 -7.98 1.08
CA PHE A 96 -6.73 -8.87 2.08
C PHE A 96 -7.83 -9.74 1.50
N LYS A 97 -8.75 -9.16 0.70
CA LYS A 97 -9.82 -9.92 0.01
C LYS A 97 -9.25 -11.01 -0.89
N GLN A 98 -8.15 -10.71 -1.58
CA GLN A 98 -7.48 -11.66 -2.48
C GLN A 98 -6.52 -12.61 -1.74
N LYS A 99 -6.44 -12.55 -0.41
CA LYS A 99 -5.53 -13.36 0.43
C LYS A 99 -4.06 -13.23 0.02
N ALA A 100 -3.65 -12.05 -0.40
CA ALA A 100 -2.27 -11.78 -0.77
C ALA A 100 -1.33 -11.93 0.44
N SER A 101 -0.17 -12.49 0.23
CA SER A 101 0.89 -12.55 1.25
C SER A 101 1.73 -11.29 1.31
N ASP A 102 1.91 -10.62 0.16
CA ASP A 102 2.74 -9.43 0.07
C ASP A 102 2.13 -8.42 -0.93
N ILE A 103 2.34 -7.13 -0.66
CA ILE A 103 2.08 -6.01 -1.56
C ILE A 103 3.42 -5.43 -1.99
N HIS A 104 3.60 -5.24 -3.29
CA HIS A 104 4.77 -4.55 -3.84
C HIS A 104 4.31 -3.26 -4.51
N VAL A 105 4.86 -2.14 -4.08
CA VAL A 105 4.65 -0.83 -4.71
C VAL A 105 5.99 -0.38 -5.30
N LYS A 106 6.05 -0.24 -6.62
CA LYS A 106 7.28 0.09 -7.33
C LYS A 106 7.14 1.37 -8.12
N ASP A 107 8.07 2.27 -7.91
CA ASP A 107 8.25 3.43 -8.78
C ASP A 107 9.04 3.00 -10.02
N MET A 108 8.40 2.95 -11.19
CA MET A 108 8.99 2.55 -12.47
C MET A 108 9.56 3.75 -13.28
N GLY A 109 9.51 4.98 -12.73
CA GLY A 109 9.94 6.22 -13.36
C GLY A 109 8.81 6.93 -14.08
N ALA A 110 8.34 6.40 -15.19
CA ALA A 110 7.23 6.94 -15.96
C ALA A 110 5.86 6.66 -15.30
N TYR A 111 5.77 5.61 -14.52
CA TYR A 111 4.54 5.20 -13.82
C TYR A 111 4.88 4.45 -12.52
N GLY A 112 3.89 4.27 -11.67
CA GLY A 112 3.94 3.39 -10.51
C GLY A 112 3.23 2.07 -10.76
N LEU A 113 3.76 0.98 -10.21
CA LEU A 113 3.19 -0.35 -10.33
C LEU A 113 2.90 -0.95 -8.96
N ILE A 114 1.65 -1.33 -8.71
CA ILE A 114 1.23 -2.06 -7.52
C ILE A 114 0.97 -3.52 -7.90
N ARG A 115 1.56 -4.44 -7.14
CA ARG A 115 1.47 -5.88 -7.38
C ARG A 115 1.14 -6.61 -6.10
N PHE A 116 0.38 -7.69 -6.23
CA PHE A 116 0.07 -8.60 -5.12
C PHE A 116 0.74 -9.95 -5.32
N ARG A 117 1.23 -10.53 -4.22
CA ARG A 117 1.66 -11.92 -4.22
C ARG A 117 0.53 -12.78 -3.68
N ILE A 118 -0.02 -13.65 -4.53
CA ILE A 118 -1.11 -14.58 -4.21
C ILE A 118 -0.61 -15.99 -4.53
N ASP A 119 -0.74 -16.90 -3.59
CA ASP A 119 -0.27 -18.31 -3.72
C ASP A 119 1.18 -18.42 -4.25
N GLY A 120 2.05 -17.50 -3.78
CA GLY A 120 3.44 -17.44 -4.20
C GLY A 120 3.70 -16.71 -5.52
N MET A 121 2.68 -16.48 -6.34
CA MET A 121 2.80 -15.80 -7.63
C MET A 121 2.58 -14.30 -7.50
N LEU A 122 3.44 -13.52 -8.14
CA LEU A 122 3.37 -12.06 -8.15
C LEU A 122 2.62 -11.59 -9.39
N GLY A 123 1.43 -11.03 -9.20
CA GLY A 123 0.56 -10.49 -10.26
C GLY A 123 0.41 -8.97 -10.18
N ASP A 124 0.19 -8.33 -11.34
CA ASP A 124 -0.07 -6.90 -11.40
C ASP A 124 -1.50 -6.60 -10.94
N TYR A 125 -1.64 -5.64 -10.02
CA TYR A 125 -2.92 -5.17 -9.51
C TYR A 125 -3.33 -3.86 -10.17
N LYS A 126 -2.44 -2.85 -10.14
CA LYS A 126 -2.77 -1.52 -10.63
C LYS A 126 -1.56 -0.73 -11.08
N ILE A 127 -1.72 0.00 -12.18
CA ILE A 127 -0.78 1.02 -12.63
C ILE A 127 -1.31 2.38 -12.16
N ILE A 128 -0.42 3.22 -11.63
CA ILE A 128 -0.71 4.57 -11.17
C ILE A 128 0.34 5.55 -11.67
N GLU A 129 0.07 6.83 -11.61
CA GLU A 129 1.00 7.88 -12.04
C GLU A 129 2.28 7.88 -11.18
N ALA A 130 3.41 8.25 -11.78
CA ALA A 130 4.72 8.24 -11.12
C ALA A 130 4.79 9.09 -9.84
N TYR A 131 4.15 10.26 -9.84
CA TYR A 131 4.11 11.12 -8.65
C TYR A 131 3.29 10.47 -7.53
N ARG A 132 2.18 9.80 -7.90
CA ARG A 132 1.26 9.20 -6.96
C ARG A 132 1.88 8.02 -6.21
N VAL A 133 2.78 7.26 -6.86
CA VAL A 133 3.51 6.18 -6.18
C VAL A 133 4.49 6.72 -5.14
N ARG A 134 5.14 7.84 -5.41
CA ARG A 134 6.07 8.47 -4.44
C ARG A 134 5.35 8.98 -3.21
N GLU A 135 4.25 9.70 -3.41
CA GLU A 135 3.42 10.18 -2.31
C GLU A 135 2.75 9.02 -1.54
N LEU A 136 2.37 7.94 -2.23
CA LEU A 136 1.85 6.73 -1.60
C LEU A 136 2.87 6.10 -0.65
N ILE A 137 4.11 5.87 -1.11
CA ILE A 137 5.18 5.29 -0.29
C ILE A 137 5.47 6.19 0.93
N ARG A 138 5.58 7.50 0.70
CA ARG A 138 5.79 8.49 1.76
C ARG A 138 4.65 8.48 2.78
N THR A 139 3.41 8.50 2.32
CA THR A 139 2.22 8.52 3.18
C THR A 139 2.12 7.25 4.02
N ILE A 140 2.32 6.08 3.41
CA ILE A 140 2.33 4.81 4.14
C ILE A 140 3.35 4.86 5.27
N TYR A 141 4.59 5.24 4.99
CA TYR A 141 5.64 5.27 6.00
C TYR A 141 5.39 6.32 7.09
N SER A 142 5.06 7.56 6.68
CA SER A 142 4.99 8.70 7.60
C SER A 142 3.71 8.76 8.44
N THR A 143 2.58 8.18 7.94
CA THR A 143 1.28 8.32 8.60
C THR A 143 0.67 7.00 9.05
N MET A 144 0.93 5.90 8.35
CA MET A 144 0.32 4.61 8.68
C MET A 144 1.22 3.73 9.52
N CYS A 145 2.54 3.87 9.41
CA CYS A 145 3.50 3.10 10.19
C CYS A 145 3.70 3.73 11.58
N GLY A 146 3.56 2.92 12.64
CA GLY A 146 3.65 3.38 14.03
C GLY A 146 5.06 3.44 14.63
N ASN A 147 6.04 2.73 14.06
CA ASN A 147 7.38 2.54 14.62
C ASN A 147 8.45 2.61 13.53
N GLY A 148 8.53 3.75 12.83
CA GLY A 148 9.67 4.04 11.96
C GLY A 148 10.81 4.63 12.79
N ASP A 149 12.02 4.11 12.65
CA ASP A 149 13.20 4.54 13.43
C ASP A 149 13.63 5.98 13.13
N THR A 150 13.24 6.52 11.98
CA THR A 150 13.61 7.86 11.51
C THR A 150 12.51 8.46 10.64
N GLY A 151 12.57 9.75 10.38
CA GLY A 151 11.73 10.38 9.35
C GLY A 151 11.92 9.74 7.99
N PHE A 152 10.88 9.78 7.14
CA PHE A 152 10.93 9.19 5.80
C PHE A 152 12.09 9.75 4.97
N SER A 153 12.80 8.87 4.27
CA SER A 153 13.88 9.24 3.34
C SER A 153 13.87 8.33 2.12
N TYR A 154 13.98 8.91 0.93
CA TYR A 154 14.15 8.15 -0.34
C TYR A 154 15.56 7.55 -0.50
N ARG A 155 16.53 7.92 0.34
CA ARG A 155 17.94 7.60 0.16
C ARG A 155 18.44 6.42 0.97
N ILE A 156 17.67 6.00 1.97
CA ILE A 156 18.06 4.93 2.87
C ILE A 156 17.02 3.83 2.90
N ARG A 157 17.47 2.62 3.18
CA ARG A 157 16.59 1.48 3.47
C ARG A 157 15.90 1.71 4.79
N GLN A 158 14.59 1.48 4.84
CA GLN A 158 13.78 1.72 6.03
C GLN A 158 12.82 0.56 6.26
N ASP A 159 12.71 0.17 7.51
CA ASP A 159 11.77 -0.85 7.98
C ASP A 159 10.76 -0.21 8.94
N ALA A 160 9.51 -0.62 8.84
CA ALA A 160 8.44 -0.13 9.69
C ALA A 160 7.30 -1.16 9.77
N ARG A 161 6.31 -0.90 10.63
CA ARG A 161 5.14 -1.76 10.78
C ARG A 161 3.86 -0.95 10.89
N ILE A 162 2.83 -1.36 10.17
CA ILE A 162 1.47 -0.88 10.35
C ILE A 162 0.78 -1.82 11.33
N ILE A 163 0.30 -1.28 12.46
CA ILE A 163 -0.40 -2.02 13.54
C ILE A 163 -1.77 -1.40 13.85
N ASN A 164 -2.07 -0.23 13.31
CA ASN A 164 -3.29 0.49 13.64
C ASN A 164 -4.49 -0.09 12.88
N ASP A 165 -5.49 -0.54 13.60
CA ASP A 165 -6.74 -1.13 13.08
C ASP A 165 -7.54 -0.17 12.19
N ASN A 166 -7.28 1.15 12.25
CA ASN A 166 -7.89 2.11 11.35
C ASN A 166 -7.37 2.01 9.91
N TYR A 167 -6.19 1.42 9.72
CA TYR A 167 -5.53 1.30 8.42
C TYR A 167 -5.55 -0.12 7.86
N LEU A 168 -5.80 -1.10 8.72
CA LEU A 168 -5.76 -2.51 8.36
C LEU A 168 -7.18 -3.11 8.32
N PRO A 169 -7.44 -4.04 7.39
CA PRO A 169 -8.69 -4.80 7.39
C PRO A 169 -8.85 -5.63 8.67
N LYS A 170 -10.09 -5.80 9.12
CA LYS A 170 -10.41 -6.73 10.21
C LYS A 170 -9.96 -8.15 9.83
N GLY A 171 -9.16 -8.78 10.68
CA GLY A 171 -8.56 -10.09 10.42
C GLY A 171 -7.10 -10.02 9.97
N MET A 172 -6.54 -8.82 9.91
CA MET A 172 -5.11 -8.59 9.71
C MET A 172 -4.49 -8.06 11.00
N HIS A 173 -3.52 -8.79 11.55
CA HIS A 173 -2.83 -8.40 12.77
C HIS A 173 -1.91 -7.20 12.58
N SER A 174 -1.14 -7.21 11.51
CA SER A 174 -0.20 -6.12 11.18
C SER A 174 0.29 -6.25 9.74
N SER A 175 0.98 -5.24 9.25
CA SER A 175 1.71 -5.31 8.00
C SER A 175 3.14 -4.83 8.22
N ARG A 176 4.14 -5.66 7.88
CA ARG A 176 5.55 -5.29 7.94
C ARG A 176 5.92 -4.60 6.64
N VAL A 177 6.41 -3.38 6.71
CA VAL A 177 6.76 -2.53 5.57
C VAL A 177 8.26 -2.39 5.48
N HIS A 178 8.79 -2.64 4.29
CA HIS A 178 10.19 -2.45 3.95
C HIS A 178 10.28 -1.51 2.74
N ILE A 179 11.08 -0.46 2.85
CA ILE A 179 11.32 0.49 1.76
C ILE A 179 12.78 0.40 1.34
N GLU A 180 12.97 0.29 0.04
CA GLU A 180 14.29 0.18 -0.56
C GLU A 180 14.50 1.27 -1.61
N PRO A 181 15.58 2.07 -1.51
CA PRO A 181 15.95 3.03 -2.55
C PRO A 181 16.36 2.28 -3.83
N THR A 182 16.00 2.84 -4.96
CA THR A 182 16.37 2.32 -6.29
C THR A 182 17.05 3.41 -7.10
N GLU A 183 18.07 3.06 -7.86
CA GLU A 183 18.68 3.99 -8.80
C GLU A 183 17.74 4.22 -10.00
N LYS A 184 17.59 5.47 -10.41
CA LYS A 184 16.79 5.87 -11.55
C LYS A 184 17.48 6.94 -12.36
N LYS A 185 17.78 6.62 -13.60
CA LYS A 185 18.38 7.57 -14.55
C LYS A 185 17.40 8.68 -14.99
N ASP A 186 16.10 8.40 -14.96
CA ASP A 186 15.05 9.28 -15.48
C ASP A 186 14.34 10.11 -14.40
N SER A 187 14.77 10.02 -13.14
CA SER A 187 14.28 10.87 -12.06
C SER A 187 15.16 12.12 -11.93
N PRO A 188 14.59 13.31 -11.69
CA PRO A 188 15.36 14.54 -11.46
C PRO A 188 16.41 14.42 -10.36
N GLU A 189 16.16 13.54 -9.38
CA GLU A 189 17.07 13.28 -8.26
C GLU A 189 17.89 12.00 -8.43
N GLY A 190 17.73 11.26 -9.54
CA GLY A 190 18.41 9.98 -9.78
C GLY A 190 17.96 8.83 -8.86
N ILE A 191 16.94 9.05 -8.04
CA ILE A 191 16.52 8.13 -6.99
C ILE A 191 15.02 7.82 -7.13
N GLY A 192 14.68 6.54 -7.06
CA GLY A 192 13.33 6.04 -6.87
C GLY A 192 13.21 5.27 -5.57
N SER A 193 12.05 4.74 -5.28
CA SER A 193 11.86 3.84 -4.14
C SER A 193 10.89 2.71 -4.48
N CYS A 194 11.10 1.58 -3.82
CA CYS A 194 10.18 0.46 -3.80
C CYS A 194 9.72 0.22 -2.37
N LEU A 195 8.45 -0.10 -2.21
CA LEU A 195 7.89 -0.53 -0.94
C LEU A 195 7.44 -1.98 -1.07
N TYR A 196 7.80 -2.78 -0.08
CA TYR A 196 7.38 -4.17 0.07
C TYR A 196 6.66 -4.31 1.40
N ALA A 197 5.40 -4.70 1.36
CA ALA A 197 4.61 -4.92 2.56
C ALA A 197 4.24 -6.39 2.68
N ARG A 198 4.63 -7.03 3.79
CA ARG A 198 4.18 -8.38 4.14
C ARG A 198 2.94 -8.28 5.01
N LEU A 199 1.91 -9.00 4.63
CA LEU A 199 0.63 -9.04 5.32
C LEU A 199 0.64 -10.16 6.36
N LEU A 200 0.39 -9.79 7.62
CA LEU A 200 0.32 -10.72 8.74
C LEU A 200 -1.13 -10.83 9.18
N TYR A 201 -1.75 -11.93 8.80
CA TYR A 201 -3.15 -12.22 9.10
C TYR A 201 -3.32 -12.63 10.55
N ASP A 202 -4.49 -12.33 11.12
CA ASP A 202 -4.86 -12.86 12.41
C ASP A 202 -4.84 -14.38 12.38
N ILE A 203 -4.18 -14.98 13.35
CA ILE A 203 -4.23 -16.41 13.50
C ILE A 203 -5.61 -16.75 14.04
N ILE A 204 -6.37 -17.53 13.27
CA ILE A 204 -7.69 -18.00 13.67
C ILE A 204 -7.52 -18.70 15.02
N LYS A 205 -8.19 -18.18 16.06
CA LYS A 205 -8.25 -18.84 17.36
C LYS A 205 -8.99 -20.15 17.17
N ALA A 206 -8.27 -21.23 16.96
CA ALA A 206 -8.88 -22.55 16.89
C ALA A 206 -9.20 -23.00 18.32
N ALA A 207 -10.48 -23.06 18.67
CA ALA A 207 -10.93 -23.67 19.91
C ALA A 207 -10.90 -25.21 19.76
N GLY A 208 -10.64 -25.91 20.87
CA GLY A 208 -10.68 -27.37 20.91
C GLY A 208 -9.34 -28.02 21.23
N SER A 209 -9.31 -29.36 21.21
CA SER A 209 -8.12 -30.15 21.49
C SER A 209 -7.02 -29.90 20.45
N LEU A 210 -5.77 -30.31 20.76
CA LEU A 210 -4.62 -30.17 19.85
C LEU A 210 -4.91 -30.86 18.51
N GLU A 211 -5.55 -32.02 18.55
CA GLU A 211 -5.93 -32.80 17.38
C GLU A 211 -6.84 -31.96 16.46
N ASN A 212 -7.91 -31.39 17.02
CA ASN A 212 -8.86 -30.60 16.27
C ASN A 212 -8.21 -29.31 15.66
N ARG A 213 -7.28 -28.71 16.39
CA ARG A 213 -6.55 -27.51 15.90
C ARG A 213 -5.62 -27.87 14.75
N LEU A 214 -4.86 -28.97 14.88
CA LEU A 214 -3.94 -29.41 13.83
C LEU A 214 -4.66 -29.97 12.61
N ALA A 215 -5.77 -30.72 12.79
CA ALA A 215 -6.58 -31.21 11.68
C ALA A 215 -7.14 -30.03 10.83
N LYS A 216 -7.58 -28.93 11.45
CA LYS A 216 -8.00 -27.71 10.75
C LYS A 216 -6.87 -27.03 9.97
N LEU A 217 -5.63 -27.24 10.36
CA LEU A 217 -4.44 -26.78 9.63
C LEU A 217 -4.02 -27.75 8.51
N GLY A 218 -4.73 -28.86 8.33
CA GLY A 218 -4.44 -29.84 7.28
C GLY A 218 -3.44 -30.93 7.68
N PHE A 219 -3.13 -31.09 8.97
CA PHE A 219 -2.29 -32.19 9.44
C PHE A 219 -3.02 -33.52 9.31
N LEU A 220 -2.30 -34.54 8.85
CA LEU A 220 -2.77 -35.93 8.83
C LEU A 220 -2.76 -36.52 10.25
N ASP A 221 -3.59 -37.50 10.53
CA ASP A 221 -3.70 -38.15 11.86
C ASP A 221 -2.33 -38.65 12.36
N SER A 222 -1.53 -39.27 11.51
CA SER A 222 -0.18 -39.70 11.84
C SER A 222 0.76 -38.59 12.24
N GLN A 223 0.61 -37.40 11.61
CA GLN A 223 1.38 -36.22 11.96
C GLN A 223 0.90 -35.62 13.29
N VAL A 224 -0.41 -35.62 13.54
CA VAL A 224 -0.99 -35.19 14.82
C VAL A 224 -0.44 -36.03 15.96
N GLU A 225 -0.42 -37.35 15.83
CA GLU A 225 0.12 -38.27 16.84
C GLU A 225 1.62 -38.04 17.07
N THR A 226 2.40 -37.73 16.02
CA THR A 226 3.81 -37.36 16.15
C THR A 226 3.97 -36.09 16.97
N VAL A 227 3.17 -35.04 16.67
CA VAL A 227 3.20 -33.78 17.43
C VAL A 227 2.83 -34.01 18.89
N LYS A 228 1.79 -34.78 19.18
CA LYS A 228 1.40 -35.15 20.55
C LYS A 228 2.54 -35.82 21.30
N TYR A 229 3.21 -36.77 20.68
CA TYR A 229 4.37 -37.44 21.28
C TYR A 229 5.48 -36.42 21.60
N LEU A 230 5.81 -35.52 20.68
CA LEU A 230 6.84 -34.49 20.85
C LEU A 230 6.52 -33.51 21.99
N THR A 231 5.26 -33.13 22.16
CA THR A 231 4.81 -32.16 23.20
C THR A 231 4.89 -32.74 24.62
N THR A 232 4.98 -34.04 24.78
CA THR A 232 5.14 -34.72 26.10
C THR A 232 6.59 -34.91 26.50
N ARG A 233 7.56 -34.69 25.62
CA ARG A 233 8.99 -34.94 25.84
C ARG A 233 9.76 -33.63 26.13
N THR A 234 10.79 -33.78 26.95
CA THR A 234 11.81 -32.74 27.15
C THR A 234 12.86 -32.84 26.04
N GLY A 235 13.28 -31.71 25.50
CA GLY A 235 14.30 -31.64 24.47
C GLY A 235 14.09 -30.49 23.51
N LEU A 236 14.87 -30.48 22.45
CA LEU A 236 14.76 -29.50 21.37
C LEU A 236 13.90 -30.08 20.25
N ASN A 237 12.81 -29.39 19.90
CA ASN A 237 12.00 -29.69 18.73
C ASN A 237 12.19 -28.58 17.68
N ILE A 238 12.48 -28.93 16.44
CA ILE A 238 12.71 -27.98 15.34
C ILE A 238 11.60 -28.13 14.31
N ILE A 239 10.87 -27.02 14.04
CA ILE A 239 9.91 -26.90 12.95
C ILE A 239 10.56 -26.07 11.85
N SER A 240 10.85 -26.70 10.70
CA SER A 240 11.48 -26.01 9.57
C SER A 240 10.63 -26.07 8.30
N GLY A 241 10.92 -25.19 7.36
CA GLY A 241 10.25 -25.12 6.06
C GLY A 241 10.30 -23.70 5.47
N PRO A 242 9.89 -23.52 4.23
CA PRO A 242 9.87 -22.22 3.57
C PRO A 242 8.97 -21.19 4.28
N THR A 243 9.20 -19.91 3.99
CA THR A 243 8.34 -18.81 4.50
C THR A 243 6.91 -18.99 3.96
N GLY A 244 5.91 -18.70 4.79
CA GLY A 244 4.49 -18.81 4.41
C GLY A 244 3.88 -20.22 4.52
N HIS A 245 4.67 -21.25 4.88
CA HIS A 245 4.18 -22.64 5.00
C HIS A 245 3.64 -23.01 6.40
N GLY A 246 3.15 -22.04 7.15
CA GLY A 246 2.40 -22.26 8.39
C GLY A 246 3.23 -22.65 9.63
N LYS A 247 4.57 -22.55 9.61
CA LYS A 247 5.43 -22.89 10.76
C LYS A 247 5.01 -22.19 12.06
N SER A 248 4.95 -20.86 12.04
CA SER A 248 4.57 -20.06 13.22
C SER A 248 3.13 -20.30 13.63
N THR A 249 2.22 -20.54 12.68
CA THR A 249 0.83 -20.90 12.95
C THR A 249 0.74 -22.24 13.69
N ALA A 250 1.43 -23.27 13.19
CA ALA A 250 1.45 -24.58 13.84
C ALA A 250 2.08 -24.49 15.24
N LEU A 251 3.22 -23.81 15.38
CA LEU A 251 3.91 -23.62 16.65
C LEU A 251 3.01 -22.93 17.68
N LYS A 252 2.32 -21.84 17.27
CA LYS A 252 1.39 -21.13 18.15
C LYS A 252 0.27 -22.02 18.67
N HIS A 253 -0.37 -22.78 17.79
CA HIS A 253 -1.43 -23.71 18.22
C HIS A 253 -0.92 -24.80 19.16
N ILE A 254 0.29 -25.33 18.92
CA ILE A 254 0.94 -26.29 19.80
C ILE A 254 1.19 -25.67 21.18
N LEU A 255 1.81 -24.48 21.23
CA LEU A 255 2.11 -23.80 22.49
C LEU A 255 0.86 -23.39 23.26
N GLU A 256 -0.17 -22.88 22.60
CA GLU A 256 -1.45 -22.55 23.23
C GLU A 256 -2.10 -23.80 23.88
N CYS A 257 -2.10 -24.91 23.17
CA CYS A 257 -2.65 -26.17 23.69
C CYS A 257 -1.81 -26.70 24.86
N MET A 258 -0.48 -26.66 24.77
CA MET A 258 0.41 -27.04 25.88
C MET A 258 0.18 -26.18 27.11
N ARG A 259 -0.03 -24.88 26.96
CA ARG A 259 -0.32 -23.94 28.04
C ARG A 259 -1.67 -24.26 28.70
N GLU A 260 -2.70 -24.51 27.90
CA GLU A 260 -4.03 -24.90 28.39
C GLU A 260 -4.00 -26.21 29.17
N GLN A 261 -3.21 -27.18 28.73
CA GLN A 261 -3.06 -28.47 29.41
C GLN A 261 -2.16 -28.41 30.67
N ASN A 262 -1.30 -27.40 30.76
CA ASN A 262 -0.33 -27.25 31.85
C ASN A 262 -0.37 -25.82 32.44
N PRO A 263 -1.44 -25.38 33.05
CA PRO A 263 -1.59 -24.01 33.53
C PRO A 263 -0.58 -23.62 34.61
N GLN A 264 0.02 -24.60 35.28
CA GLN A 264 1.05 -24.40 36.31
C GLN A 264 2.48 -24.22 35.74
N LYS A 265 2.69 -24.42 34.43
CA LYS A 265 4.00 -24.24 33.80
C LYS A 265 4.12 -22.84 33.23
N ALA A 266 5.33 -22.29 33.35
CA ALA A 266 5.68 -21.03 32.66
C ALA A 266 6.05 -21.31 31.20
N PHE A 267 5.47 -20.54 30.29
CA PHE A 267 5.80 -20.56 28.85
C PHE A 267 6.36 -19.22 28.44
N MET A 268 7.40 -19.24 27.65
CA MET A 268 8.01 -18.04 27.07
C MET A 268 8.13 -18.24 25.57
N SER A 269 7.69 -17.25 24.77
CA SER A 269 7.98 -17.17 23.34
C SER A 269 8.86 -15.97 23.06
N VAL A 270 9.77 -16.12 22.11
CA VAL A 270 10.59 -15.04 21.58
C VAL A 270 10.34 -15.02 20.08
N GLU A 271 9.78 -13.92 19.58
CA GLU A 271 9.42 -13.72 18.19
C GLU A 271 9.96 -12.36 17.72
N ASP A 272 10.34 -12.27 16.43
CA ASP A 272 10.78 -11.02 15.79
C ASP A 272 9.60 -10.09 15.45
#